data_7725342b3df4e90495fa0acdd900188b
#
_entry.id   7725342b3df4e90495fa0acdd900188b
#
_cell.length_a   1.000
_cell.length_b   1.000
_cell.length_c   1.000
_cell.angle_alpha   90.00
_cell.angle_beta   90.00
_cell.angle_gamma   90.00
#
_symmetry.space_group_name_H-M   'P 1'
#
loop_
_entity.id
_entity.type
_entity.pdbx_description
1 polymer ?
#
loop_
_entity_poly.entity_id
_entity_poly.type
_entity_poly.pdbx_seq_one_letter_code
_entity_poly.pdbx_strand_id
1 'polypeptide(L)'
;MPGCGMLGDMKLRLLAPAVAVALLLGACTDDGGSSDPSAKNGDSEKLVEISPLTGLPLPDGQPDNPVFVVKVENTANGAPQYGVDQADMVVEELVEGGLTRLAALYYSELPGKVGHVRSLRTTDIGIAKPVAGKVVASGGAAKAARQLKNAGVRIFGESSPGFSRDAKAAPYNVIVDLKRLGESAKKNRIPGPYLTWTSPEGSEESTPEPDPSGSASAAPEPEKTKKATVRFSNGTATKWKFAGDHWTRKNGHAAPGQEFEADTLIVMFCRVGDAGYRDPAGNPVPETVIEGSGRAVVLHDGTAIKATWNKPSVGDKISFETKDGQPLTIDPGKVWFEMVPEDKGRVNY
;
A
#
# COMPACT_ATOMS: atom_id res chain seq x y z
N MET A 1 37.11 -25.65 51.78
CA MET A 1 38.55 -25.34 51.90
C MET A 1 39.08 -24.91 50.56
N PRO A 2 40.03 -24.03 50.55
CA PRO A 2 39.87 -22.70 49.87
C PRO A 2 40.89 -22.52 48.72
N GLY A 3 40.79 -21.39 48.06
CA GLY A 3 41.79 -20.82 47.17
C GLY A 3 41.22 -19.74 46.32
N CYS A 4 41.04 -18.62 46.68
CA CYS A 4 41.71 -17.31 46.78
C CYS A 4 42.73 -17.08 45.65
N GLY A 5 42.49 -16.00 44.91
CA GLY A 5 43.37 -15.43 43.91
C GLY A 5 42.85 -14.10 43.40
N MET A 6 43.30 -13.06 44.10
CA MET A 6 43.07 -11.62 43.83
C MET A 6 43.90 -11.08 42.66
N LEU A 7 43.46 -9.88 42.24
CA LEU A 7 44.24 -8.73 41.74
C LEU A 7 44.40 -8.59 40.22
N GLY A 8 44.01 -7.42 39.77
CA GLY A 8 44.71 -6.54 38.92
C GLY A 8 43.89 -5.42 38.24
N ASP A 9 43.68 -4.32 39.02
CA ASP A 9 43.34 -3.02 38.44
C ASP A 9 44.40 -2.53 37.47
N MET A 10 43.98 -2.07 36.29
CA MET A 10 44.88 -1.22 35.51
C MET A 10 44.05 -0.14 34.80
N LYS A 11 44.02 1.03 35.41
CA LYS A 11 43.55 2.29 34.85
C LYS A 11 44.55 2.78 33.81
N LEU A 12 44.18 2.87 32.56
CA LEU A 12 44.94 3.56 31.56
C LEU A 12 44.23 4.87 31.18
N ARG A 13 44.81 5.98 31.64
CA ARG A 13 44.45 7.35 31.22
C ARG A 13 45.15 7.65 29.90
N LEU A 14 44.44 8.08 28.91
CA LEU A 14 45.03 8.69 27.71
C LEU A 14 44.47 10.10 27.52
N LEU A 15 45.44 11.00 27.40
CA LEU A 15 45.29 12.43 27.21
C LEU A 15 44.75 12.77 25.82
N ALA A 16 43.93 13.81 25.78
CA ALA A 16 43.56 14.53 24.56
C ALA A 16 44.62 15.61 24.23
N PRO A 17 44.92 15.89 22.97
CA PRO A 17 45.54 17.13 22.60
C PRO A 17 44.47 18.12 22.08
N ALA A 18 44.46 19.30 22.67
CA ALA A 18 43.77 20.49 22.19
C ALA A 18 44.51 21.05 20.97
N VAL A 19 43.79 21.30 19.87
CA VAL A 19 44.32 22.10 18.76
C VAL A 19 43.60 23.41 18.77
N ALA A 20 44.32 24.48 19.06
CA ALA A 20 43.92 25.87 18.94
C ALA A 20 44.08 26.32 17.47
N VAL A 21 43.03 26.85 16.85
CA VAL A 21 43.12 27.54 15.56
C VAL A 21 42.89 29.03 15.79
N ALA A 22 43.91 29.80 15.43
CA ALA A 22 43.98 31.24 15.56
C ALA A 22 43.09 31.93 14.52
N LEU A 23 42.38 32.96 15.02
CA LEU A 23 41.68 33.96 14.23
C LEU A 23 42.69 34.93 13.61
N LEU A 24 42.65 35.13 12.31
CA LEU A 24 43.26 36.31 11.64
C LEU A 24 42.14 37.24 11.18
N LEU A 25 42.04 38.37 11.88
CA LEU A 25 41.29 39.55 11.49
C LEU A 25 42.13 40.33 10.46
N GLY A 26 41.57 40.47 9.26
CA GLY A 26 42.07 41.39 8.25
C GLY A 26 41.02 42.46 7.98
N ALA A 27 41.24 43.65 8.51
CA ALA A 27 40.48 44.83 8.15
C ALA A 27 41.08 45.46 6.89
N CYS A 28 40.28 45.78 5.90
CA CYS A 28 40.57 46.79 4.90
C CYS A 28 39.31 47.60 4.63
N THR A 29 39.48 48.90 4.76
CA THR A 29 38.54 49.99 4.60
C THR A 29 38.37 50.36 3.13
N ASP A 30 37.15 50.73 2.83
CA ASP A 30 36.69 51.93 2.11
C ASP A 30 36.49 51.92 0.60
N ASP A 31 35.31 52.30 0.28
CA ASP A 31 34.76 53.24 -0.70
C ASP A 31 34.32 52.73 -2.07
N GLY A 32 33.07 53.01 -2.42
CA GLY A 32 32.55 52.96 -3.78
C GLY A 32 31.15 52.38 -3.91
N GLY A 33 30.11 53.21 -3.75
CA GLY A 33 28.72 52.84 -3.92
C GLY A 33 28.38 52.18 -5.26
N SER A 34 27.60 51.11 -5.18
CA SER A 34 26.78 50.65 -6.30
C SER A 34 25.53 49.93 -5.71
N SER A 35 24.39 50.46 -6.09
CA SER A 35 23.07 49.97 -5.75
C SER A 35 22.91 48.47 -6.11
N ASP A 36 22.80 47.67 -5.07
CA ASP A 36 22.44 46.26 -5.17
C ASP A 36 20.94 46.13 -5.52
N PRO A 37 20.55 45.44 -6.61
CA PRO A 37 19.15 45.12 -6.82
C PRO A 37 18.77 44.04 -5.83
N SER A 38 17.82 44.35 -4.96
CA SER A 38 17.12 43.41 -4.08
C SER A 38 17.10 41.99 -4.64
N ALA A 39 17.84 41.11 -3.98
CA ALA A 39 17.59 39.68 -4.10
C ALA A 39 16.12 39.43 -3.67
N LYS A 40 15.26 39.28 -4.64
CA LYS A 40 13.92 38.71 -4.39
C LYS A 40 14.13 37.40 -3.67
N ASN A 41 13.62 37.32 -2.45
CA ASN A 41 13.42 36.06 -1.76
C ASN A 41 12.77 35.08 -2.76
N GLY A 42 13.53 34.14 -3.26
CA GLY A 42 12.95 33.00 -3.96
C GLY A 42 12.02 32.32 -2.98
N ASP A 43 10.74 32.30 -3.28
CA ASP A 43 9.82 31.39 -2.65
C ASP A 43 10.47 30.01 -2.78
N SER A 44 10.91 29.46 -1.66
CA SER A 44 11.31 28.07 -1.59
C SER A 44 10.04 27.30 -1.93
N GLU A 45 9.94 26.75 -3.14
CA GLU A 45 8.84 25.86 -3.49
C GLU A 45 8.77 24.79 -2.41
N LYS A 46 7.71 24.83 -1.62
CA LYS A 46 7.47 23.85 -0.58
C LYS A 46 7.31 22.52 -1.30
N LEU A 47 8.26 21.59 -1.10
CA LEU A 47 8.15 20.24 -1.64
C LEU A 47 6.81 19.66 -1.23
N VAL A 48 5.98 19.33 -2.20
CA VAL A 48 4.66 18.73 -1.96
C VAL A 48 4.86 17.27 -1.62
N GLU A 49 4.42 16.87 -0.43
CA GLU A 49 4.42 15.46 -0.03
C GLU A 49 3.35 14.69 -0.81
N ILE A 50 3.66 13.43 -1.16
CA ILE A 50 2.82 12.58 -2.00
C ILE A 50 2.30 11.40 -1.17
N SER A 51 1.03 11.05 -1.36
CA SER A 51 0.42 9.88 -0.73
C SER A 51 1.08 8.59 -1.21
N PRO A 52 1.53 7.72 -0.29
CA PRO A 52 2.13 6.44 -0.65
C PRO A 52 1.16 5.47 -1.32
N LEU A 53 -0.16 5.67 -1.15
CA LEU A 53 -1.20 4.78 -1.64
C LEU A 53 -1.85 5.25 -2.94
N THR A 54 -1.84 6.56 -3.21
CA THR A 54 -2.52 7.13 -4.38
C THR A 54 -1.59 7.89 -5.32
N GLY A 55 -0.35 8.21 -4.90
CA GLY A 55 0.53 9.10 -5.68
C GLY A 55 0.04 10.55 -5.75
N LEU A 56 -1.11 10.87 -5.16
CA LEU A 56 -1.67 12.22 -5.17
C LEU A 56 -0.97 13.12 -4.13
N PRO A 57 -0.93 14.44 -4.36
CA PRO A 57 -0.43 15.39 -3.39
C PRO A 57 -1.16 15.33 -2.04
N LEU A 58 -0.42 15.52 -0.96
CA LEU A 58 -0.94 15.68 0.40
C LEU A 58 -0.78 17.16 0.81
N PRO A 59 -1.79 18.01 0.57
CA PRO A 59 -1.66 19.46 0.75
C PRO A 59 -1.38 19.86 2.20
N ASP A 60 -1.92 19.07 3.15
CA ASP A 60 -1.74 19.27 4.59
C ASP A 60 -0.52 18.50 5.15
N GLY A 61 0.29 17.90 4.26
CA GLY A 61 1.42 17.06 4.63
C GLY A 61 1.03 15.63 5.02
N GLN A 62 2.02 14.89 5.51
CA GLN A 62 1.81 13.48 5.91
C GLN A 62 0.91 13.36 7.14
N PRO A 63 -0.17 12.57 7.09
CA PRO A 63 -1.01 12.31 8.26
C PRO A 63 -0.22 11.73 9.43
N ASP A 64 -0.65 12.01 10.66
CA ASP A 64 -0.04 11.45 11.87
C ASP A 64 -0.41 9.99 12.13
N ASN A 65 -1.50 9.50 11.51
CA ASN A 65 -1.90 8.11 11.61
C ASN A 65 -1.02 7.18 10.74
N PRO A 66 -0.93 5.89 11.07
CA PRO A 66 -0.36 4.90 10.17
C PRO A 66 -1.33 4.57 9.03
N VAL A 67 -0.84 3.88 8.00
CA VAL A 67 -1.72 3.21 7.04
C VAL A 67 -2.49 2.11 7.77
N PHE A 68 -3.82 2.12 7.69
CA PHE A 68 -4.68 1.03 8.16
C PHE A 68 -5.08 0.14 7.00
N VAL A 69 -4.95 -1.17 7.19
CA VAL A 69 -5.38 -2.23 6.25
C VAL A 69 -6.56 -2.95 6.87
N VAL A 70 -7.77 -2.54 6.53
CA VAL A 70 -9.00 -3.08 7.12
C VAL A 70 -9.48 -4.28 6.32
N LYS A 71 -9.66 -5.41 6.98
CA LYS A 71 -10.24 -6.61 6.36
C LYS A 71 -11.75 -6.49 6.29
N VAL A 72 -12.31 -6.40 5.10
CA VAL A 72 -13.75 -6.21 4.86
C VAL A 72 -14.37 -7.42 4.19
N GLU A 73 -15.55 -7.82 4.67
CA GLU A 73 -16.34 -8.91 4.10
C GLU A 73 -16.76 -8.59 2.65
N ASN A 74 -16.67 -9.60 1.78
CA ASN A 74 -16.98 -9.43 0.36
C ASN A 74 -18.00 -10.45 -0.17
N THR A 75 -18.98 -10.79 0.66
CA THR A 75 -20.11 -11.65 0.30
C THR A 75 -21.44 -10.95 0.59
N ALA A 76 -22.53 -11.47 -0.01
CA ALA A 76 -23.88 -10.95 0.24
C ALA A 76 -24.27 -10.97 1.73
N ASN A 77 -23.74 -11.89 2.53
CA ASN A 77 -24.00 -11.95 3.97
C ASN A 77 -23.46 -10.73 4.73
N GLY A 78 -22.35 -10.16 4.24
CA GLY A 78 -21.77 -8.94 4.80
C GLY A 78 -22.30 -7.62 4.19
N ALA A 79 -23.17 -7.70 3.18
CA ALA A 79 -23.74 -6.50 2.58
C ALA A 79 -24.68 -5.75 3.54
N PRO A 80 -24.75 -4.41 3.47
CA PRO A 80 -23.90 -3.53 2.69
C PRO A 80 -22.50 -3.35 3.30
N GLN A 81 -21.51 -3.11 2.46
CA GLN A 81 -20.18 -2.64 2.89
C GLN A 81 -20.26 -1.14 3.21
N TYR A 82 -19.51 -0.69 4.21
CA TYR A 82 -19.46 0.72 4.62
C TYR A 82 -18.03 1.23 4.54
N GLY A 83 -17.88 2.47 4.03
CA GLY A 83 -16.62 3.22 4.05
C GLY A 83 -15.54 2.71 3.10
N VAL A 84 -15.82 1.69 2.27
CA VAL A 84 -14.85 1.19 1.28
C VAL A 84 -14.60 2.22 0.18
N ASP A 85 -15.62 3.02 -0.15
CA ASP A 85 -15.55 4.16 -1.09
C ASP A 85 -14.53 5.23 -0.67
N GLN A 86 -14.26 5.34 0.64
CA GLN A 86 -13.33 6.32 1.21
C GLN A 86 -11.90 5.77 1.35
N ALA A 87 -11.65 4.52 0.98
CA ALA A 87 -10.30 3.97 0.98
C ALA A 87 -9.43 4.66 -0.08
N ASP A 88 -8.13 4.75 0.18
CA ASP A 88 -7.13 5.18 -0.79
C ASP A 88 -6.86 4.09 -1.83
N MET A 89 -6.90 2.84 -1.40
CA MET A 89 -6.61 1.67 -2.21
C MET A 89 -7.38 0.45 -1.69
N VAL A 90 -7.79 -0.42 -2.58
CA VAL A 90 -8.44 -1.69 -2.21
C VAL A 90 -7.72 -2.86 -2.88
N VAL A 91 -7.50 -3.92 -2.11
CA VAL A 91 -6.96 -5.19 -2.59
C VAL A 91 -8.01 -6.28 -2.38
N GLU A 92 -8.42 -6.95 -3.44
CA GLU A 92 -9.28 -8.13 -3.38
C GLU A 92 -8.43 -9.39 -3.50
N GLU A 93 -8.54 -10.28 -2.51
CA GLU A 93 -7.80 -11.54 -2.42
C GLU A 93 -8.71 -12.75 -2.32
N LEU A 94 -8.22 -13.90 -2.80
CA LEU A 94 -8.91 -15.17 -2.63
C LEU A 94 -8.85 -15.63 -1.17
N VAL A 95 -9.98 -16.12 -0.66
CA VAL A 95 -10.09 -16.78 0.65
C VAL A 95 -10.74 -18.16 0.53
N GLU A 96 -11.08 -18.77 1.65
CA GLU A 96 -11.65 -20.12 1.70
C GLU A 96 -12.93 -20.26 0.87
N GLY A 97 -13.19 -21.46 0.39
CA GLY A 97 -14.38 -21.77 -0.40
C GLY A 97 -14.43 -21.12 -1.78
N GLY A 98 -13.32 -20.58 -2.26
CA GLY A 98 -13.26 -19.85 -3.54
C GLY A 98 -13.93 -18.49 -3.50
N LEU A 99 -14.20 -17.97 -2.29
CA LEU A 99 -14.69 -16.62 -2.05
C LEU A 99 -13.54 -15.62 -2.05
N THR A 100 -13.89 -14.33 -1.99
CA THR A 100 -12.91 -13.25 -1.86
C THR A 100 -13.14 -12.39 -0.62
N ARG A 101 -12.11 -11.66 -0.23
CA ARG A 101 -12.15 -10.68 0.86
C ARG A 101 -11.40 -9.42 0.44
N LEU A 102 -11.86 -8.27 0.96
CA LEU A 102 -11.18 -7.02 0.71
C LEU A 102 -10.19 -6.73 1.83
N ALA A 103 -9.06 -6.16 1.45
CA ALA A 103 -8.18 -5.38 2.29
C ALA A 103 -8.27 -3.93 1.80
N ALA A 104 -8.99 -3.09 2.52
CA ALA A 104 -9.14 -1.68 2.20
C ALA A 104 -8.09 -0.87 2.98
N LEU A 105 -7.30 -0.07 2.27
CA LEU A 105 -6.18 0.69 2.82
C LEU A 105 -6.58 2.15 2.98
N TYR A 106 -6.35 2.70 4.16
CA TYR A 106 -6.70 4.07 4.54
C TYR A 106 -5.46 4.78 5.09
N TYR A 107 -5.20 5.96 4.57
CA TYR A 107 -4.12 6.83 5.02
C TYR A 107 -4.49 8.30 4.95
N SER A 108 -4.97 8.77 3.79
CA SER A 108 -5.31 10.18 3.54
C SER A 108 -6.54 10.61 4.34
N GLU A 109 -7.53 9.75 4.46
CA GLU A 109 -8.75 9.96 5.21
C GLU A 109 -9.11 8.74 6.06
N LEU A 110 -9.60 9.01 7.28
CA LEU A 110 -10.06 7.96 8.20
C LEU A 110 -11.58 8.04 8.37
N PRO A 111 -12.36 7.12 7.79
CA PRO A 111 -13.80 7.08 7.97
C PRO A 111 -14.23 6.75 9.41
N GLY A 112 -15.34 7.35 9.88
CA GLY A 112 -15.96 7.00 11.16
C GLY A 112 -16.71 5.65 11.15
N LYS A 113 -16.89 5.02 9.99
CA LYS A 113 -17.55 3.72 9.86
C LYS A 113 -16.99 2.92 8.70
N VAL A 114 -16.31 1.82 9.00
CA VAL A 114 -15.82 0.85 8.00
C VAL A 114 -16.27 -0.56 8.38
N GLY A 115 -16.74 -1.34 7.45
CA GLY A 115 -17.08 -2.74 7.68
C GLY A 115 -17.93 -3.39 6.58
N HIS A 116 -18.36 -4.65 6.79
CA HIS A 116 -18.19 -5.41 8.05
C HIS A 116 -16.78 -6.01 8.14
N VAL A 117 -16.15 -5.77 9.27
CA VAL A 117 -14.76 -6.20 9.48
C VAL A 117 -14.68 -7.71 9.69
N ARG A 118 -13.69 -8.34 9.05
CA ARG A 118 -13.50 -9.79 9.05
C ARG A 118 -12.08 -10.19 9.44
N SER A 119 -11.85 -11.50 9.39
CA SER A 119 -10.60 -12.13 9.82
C SER A 119 -9.45 -11.83 8.88
N LEU A 120 -8.27 -11.63 9.46
CA LEU A 120 -6.99 -11.55 8.78
C LEU A 120 -6.60 -12.90 8.13
N ARG A 121 -5.68 -12.81 7.17
CA ARG A 121 -5.06 -13.96 6.48
C ARG A 121 -3.54 -13.74 6.40
N THR A 122 -2.79 -14.80 6.12
CA THR A 122 -1.33 -14.70 5.93
C THR A 122 -0.96 -13.76 4.77
N THR A 123 -1.76 -13.73 3.71
CA THR A 123 -1.63 -12.79 2.58
C THR A 123 -1.48 -11.33 3.02
N ASP A 124 -2.09 -10.96 4.15
CA ASP A 124 -2.05 -9.57 4.65
C ASP A 124 -0.62 -9.09 4.98
N ILE A 125 0.34 -10.00 5.15
CA ILE A 125 1.76 -9.64 5.31
C ILE A 125 2.24 -8.91 4.05
N GLY A 126 2.02 -9.50 2.88
CA GLY A 126 2.44 -8.94 1.59
C GLY A 126 1.70 -7.65 1.23
N ILE A 127 0.46 -7.49 1.71
CA ILE A 127 -0.34 -6.28 1.51
C ILE A 127 0.14 -5.14 2.42
N ALA A 128 0.40 -5.41 3.70
CA ALA A 128 0.69 -4.37 4.68
C ALA A 128 2.16 -3.92 4.71
N LYS A 129 3.11 -4.83 4.44
CA LYS A 129 4.55 -4.55 4.61
C LYS A 129 5.08 -3.39 3.79
N PRO A 130 4.73 -3.21 2.50
CA PRO A 130 5.28 -2.13 1.68
C PRO A 130 5.09 -0.74 2.32
N VAL A 131 3.95 -0.52 2.92
CA VAL A 131 3.55 0.78 3.50
C VAL A 131 3.60 0.79 5.04
N ALA A 132 4.29 -0.16 5.67
CA ALA A 132 4.30 -0.33 7.13
C ALA A 132 2.89 -0.34 7.75
N GLY A 133 1.92 -0.86 7.00
CA GLY A 133 0.49 -0.88 7.34
C GLY A 133 0.20 -1.66 8.62
N LYS A 134 -0.88 -1.27 9.29
CA LYS A 134 -1.41 -1.93 10.47
C LYS A 134 -2.70 -2.65 10.06
N VAL A 135 -2.76 -3.95 10.30
CA VAL A 135 -3.94 -4.75 9.93
C VAL A 135 -5.05 -4.57 10.98
N VAL A 136 -6.25 -4.27 10.50
CA VAL A 136 -7.46 -4.10 11.31
C VAL A 136 -8.42 -5.24 10.97
N ALA A 137 -8.68 -6.14 11.92
CA ALA A 137 -9.42 -7.37 11.69
C ALA A 137 -10.24 -7.78 12.91
N SER A 138 -11.38 -8.45 12.69
CA SER A 138 -12.24 -8.95 13.79
C SER A 138 -11.74 -10.27 14.39
N GLY A 139 -10.60 -10.78 13.92
CA GLY A 139 -10.02 -12.05 14.37
C GLY A 139 -9.13 -12.68 13.29
N GLY A 140 -8.91 -14.00 13.42
CA GLY A 140 -8.10 -14.79 12.50
C GLY A 140 -7.55 -16.03 13.16
N ALA A 141 -7.03 -16.97 12.37
CA ALA A 141 -6.36 -18.15 12.90
C ALA A 141 -5.11 -17.75 13.70
N ALA A 142 -4.87 -18.39 14.84
CA ALA A 142 -3.73 -18.10 15.69
C ALA A 142 -2.38 -18.23 14.94
N LYS A 143 -2.30 -19.14 13.96
CA LYS A 143 -1.12 -19.29 13.09
C LYS A 143 -0.89 -18.03 12.26
N ALA A 144 -1.93 -17.53 11.56
CA ALA A 144 -1.85 -16.33 10.76
C ALA A 144 -1.46 -15.10 11.61
N ALA A 145 -2.12 -14.92 12.76
CA ALA A 145 -1.80 -13.82 13.69
C ALA A 145 -0.32 -13.86 14.16
N ARG A 146 0.22 -15.06 14.45
CA ARG A 146 1.64 -15.20 14.78
C ARG A 146 2.55 -14.87 13.60
N GLN A 147 2.21 -15.29 12.38
CA GLN A 147 2.98 -14.99 11.17
C GLN A 147 3.03 -13.49 10.90
N LEU A 148 1.90 -12.78 10.99
CA LEU A 148 1.85 -11.32 10.88
C LEU A 148 2.74 -10.65 11.95
N LYS A 149 2.61 -11.06 13.21
CA LYS A 149 3.43 -10.54 14.31
C LYS A 149 4.92 -10.77 14.08
N ASN A 150 5.31 -11.97 13.64
CA ASN A 150 6.72 -12.31 13.34
C ASN A 150 7.26 -11.50 12.15
N ALA A 151 6.40 -11.16 11.19
CA ALA A 151 6.73 -10.26 10.09
C ALA A 151 6.78 -8.76 10.51
N GLY A 152 6.50 -8.44 11.77
CA GLY A 152 6.48 -7.07 12.29
C GLY A 152 5.21 -6.30 11.94
N VAL A 153 4.15 -6.97 11.51
CA VAL A 153 2.86 -6.34 11.20
C VAL A 153 2.01 -6.27 12.48
N ARG A 154 1.68 -5.05 12.90
CA ARG A 154 0.78 -4.83 14.04
C ARG A 154 -0.66 -5.11 13.65
N ILE A 155 -1.40 -5.74 14.55
CA ILE A 155 -2.82 -6.08 14.39
C ILE A 155 -3.64 -5.30 15.43
N PHE A 156 -4.72 -4.67 14.96
CA PHE A 156 -5.79 -4.13 15.79
C PHE A 156 -7.01 -5.05 15.67
N GLY A 157 -7.51 -5.51 16.79
CA GLY A 157 -8.68 -6.38 16.89
C GLY A 157 -9.83 -5.75 17.67
N GLU A 158 -10.89 -6.49 17.90
CA GLU A 158 -12.13 -5.99 18.54
C GLU A 158 -11.96 -5.38 19.93
N SER A 159 -10.86 -5.67 20.62
CA SER A 159 -10.51 -5.01 21.90
C SER A 159 -9.88 -3.62 21.73
N SER A 160 -9.57 -3.20 20.49
CA SER A 160 -9.01 -1.89 20.22
C SER A 160 -10.10 -0.81 20.19
N PRO A 161 -9.75 0.47 20.45
CA PRO A 161 -10.69 1.58 20.32
C PRO A 161 -11.33 1.65 18.93
N GLY A 162 -12.57 2.13 18.85
CA GLY A 162 -13.28 2.31 17.57
C GLY A 162 -14.07 1.10 17.11
N PHE A 163 -13.80 -0.11 17.61
CA PHE A 163 -14.60 -1.28 17.26
C PHE A 163 -15.98 -1.26 17.92
N SER A 164 -16.98 -1.68 17.17
CA SER A 164 -18.36 -1.85 17.64
C SER A 164 -19.08 -2.91 16.80
N ARG A 165 -20.34 -3.17 17.10
CA ARG A 165 -21.17 -4.11 16.35
C ARG A 165 -22.48 -3.43 15.95
N ASP A 166 -22.93 -3.68 14.73
CA ASP A 166 -24.26 -3.27 14.29
C ASP A 166 -25.31 -4.37 14.55
N ALA A 167 -26.53 -4.15 14.06
CA ALA A 167 -27.68 -5.05 14.31
C ALA A 167 -27.64 -6.35 13.48
N LYS A 168 -26.64 -6.57 12.61
CA LYS A 168 -26.53 -7.82 11.85
C LYS A 168 -26.17 -8.99 12.74
N ALA A 169 -26.43 -10.19 12.24
CA ALA A 169 -25.99 -11.41 12.92
C ALA A 169 -24.46 -11.57 12.86
N ALA A 170 -23.88 -12.04 13.96
CA ALA A 170 -22.47 -12.45 13.95
C ALA A 170 -22.26 -13.60 12.92
N PRO A 171 -21.14 -13.65 12.24
CA PRO A 171 -19.93 -12.83 12.35
C PRO A 171 -19.88 -11.65 11.36
N TYR A 172 -21.03 -11.18 10.86
CA TYR A 172 -21.14 -10.15 9.80
C TYR A 172 -21.54 -8.77 10.36
N ASN A 173 -21.24 -8.46 11.61
CA ASN A 173 -21.73 -7.29 12.32
C ASN A 173 -20.64 -6.41 12.97
N VAL A 174 -19.36 -6.71 12.71
CA VAL A 174 -18.27 -5.93 13.28
C VAL A 174 -17.98 -4.73 12.39
N ILE A 175 -17.97 -3.55 12.96
CA ILE A 175 -17.60 -2.29 12.31
C ILE A 175 -16.48 -1.60 13.10
N VAL A 176 -15.74 -0.73 12.45
CA VAL A 176 -14.68 0.07 13.07
C VAL A 176 -14.79 1.54 12.68
N ASP A 177 -14.62 2.42 13.66
CA ASP A 177 -14.39 3.84 13.50
C ASP A 177 -12.85 4.06 13.42
N LEU A 178 -12.36 4.39 12.24
CA LEU A 178 -10.93 4.59 12.02
C LEU A 178 -10.43 5.93 12.58
N LYS A 179 -11.28 6.95 12.69
CA LYS A 179 -10.91 8.22 13.37
C LYS A 179 -10.52 7.92 14.81
N ARG A 180 -11.43 7.24 15.54
CA ARG A 180 -11.20 6.85 16.93
C ARG A 180 -10.04 5.87 17.10
N LEU A 181 -9.84 4.96 16.14
CA LEU A 181 -8.68 4.06 16.15
C LEU A 181 -7.39 4.84 15.94
N GLY A 182 -7.37 5.79 15.01
CA GLY A 182 -6.24 6.65 14.67
C GLY A 182 -5.73 7.47 15.84
N GLU A 183 -6.61 7.99 16.69
CA GLU A 183 -6.26 8.72 17.92
C GLU A 183 -5.37 7.87 18.86
N SER A 184 -5.56 6.55 18.85
CA SER A 184 -4.80 5.59 19.68
C SER A 184 -3.59 4.99 18.98
N ALA A 185 -3.48 5.13 17.68
CA ALA A 185 -2.53 4.44 16.82
C ALA A 185 -1.52 5.42 16.22
N LYS A 186 -0.37 5.59 16.87
CA LYS A 186 0.67 6.49 16.37
C LYS A 186 1.40 5.90 15.15
N LYS A 187 1.74 6.76 14.21
CA LYS A 187 2.68 6.50 13.12
C LYS A 187 4.07 6.30 13.72
N ASN A 188 4.74 5.23 13.39
CA ASN A 188 6.10 4.94 13.86
C ASN A 188 7.16 5.06 12.76
N ARG A 189 6.75 5.24 11.51
CA ARG A 189 7.59 5.53 10.34
C ARG A 189 6.73 6.09 9.22
N ILE A 190 7.35 6.88 8.35
CA ILE A 190 6.73 7.35 7.11
C ILE A 190 6.58 6.14 6.18
N PRO A 191 5.37 5.87 5.65
CA PRO A 191 5.18 4.78 4.70
C PRO A 191 5.87 5.08 3.37
N GLY A 192 6.52 4.07 2.78
CA GLY A 192 7.03 4.16 1.41
C GLY A 192 5.89 4.04 0.39
N PRO A 193 6.14 4.32 -0.90
CA PRO A 193 5.16 4.18 -1.95
C PRO A 193 4.77 2.71 -2.15
N TYR A 194 3.46 2.45 -2.36
CA TYR A 194 2.95 1.11 -2.65
C TYR A 194 3.25 0.67 -4.08
N LEU A 195 3.22 1.64 -5.00
CA LEU A 195 3.46 1.49 -6.42
C LEU A 195 4.59 2.41 -6.92
N THR A 196 5.02 2.21 -8.14
CA THR A 196 5.80 3.21 -8.88
C THR A 196 4.81 4.12 -9.58
N TRP A 197 4.63 5.32 -9.02
CA TRP A 197 3.72 6.34 -9.55
C TRP A 197 4.36 7.09 -10.72
N THR A 198 3.54 7.53 -11.67
CA THR A 198 3.95 8.52 -12.67
C THR A 198 4.29 9.83 -11.96
N SER A 199 5.49 10.35 -12.18
CA SER A 199 5.88 11.65 -11.62
C SER A 199 5.09 12.76 -12.29
N PRO A 200 4.68 13.82 -11.56
CA PRO A 200 4.15 15.02 -12.19
C PRO A 200 5.16 15.58 -13.21
N GLU A 201 4.69 16.06 -14.35
CA GLU A 201 5.55 16.69 -15.35
C GLU A 201 6.35 17.83 -14.69
N GLY A 202 7.70 17.73 -14.74
CA GLY A 202 8.61 18.71 -14.16
C GLY A 202 9.47 18.25 -12.98
N SER A 203 9.26 17.07 -12.41
CA SER A 203 10.21 16.47 -11.49
C SER A 203 11.29 15.72 -12.27
N GLU A 204 12.44 16.37 -12.50
CA GLU A 204 13.63 15.71 -13.03
C GLU A 204 14.22 14.75 -11.98
N GLU A 205 13.58 13.63 -11.75
CA GLU A 205 14.28 12.47 -11.21
C GLU A 205 14.93 11.80 -12.41
N SER A 206 16.25 11.84 -12.46
CA SER A 206 17.10 11.36 -13.54
C SER A 206 16.70 9.96 -13.98
N THR A 207 15.87 9.87 -15.01
CA THR A 207 15.77 8.68 -15.86
C THR A 207 17.16 8.49 -16.47
N PRO A 208 17.78 7.31 -16.40
CA PRO A 208 18.96 7.02 -17.21
C PRO A 208 18.60 7.32 -18.66
N GLU A 209 19.41 8.17 -19.32
CA GLU A 209 19.22 8.41 -20.77
C GLU A 209 19.14 7.06 -21.49
N PRO A 210 18.13 6.85 -22.36
CA PRO A 210 18.05 5.62 -23.13
C PRO A 210 19.29 5.51 -24.01
N ASP A 211 19.98 4.37 -23.92
CA ASP A 211 21.11 4.05 -24.81
C ASP A 211 20.65 4.24 -26.27
N PRO A 212 21.25 5.15 -27.05
CA PRO A 212 20.81 5.47 -28.39
C PRO A 212 20.99 4.31 -29.39
N SER A 213 21.49 3.14 -28.97
CA SER A 213 21.68 1.96 -29.80
C SER A 213 20.54 0.93 -29.72
N GLY A 214 19.55 1.14 -28.84
CA GLY A 214 18.37 0.29 -28.73
C GLY A 214 17.30 0.67 -29.76
N SER A 215 16.99 -0.23 -30.69
CA SER A 215 15.83 -0.12 -31.57
C SER A 215 14.58 -0.07 -30.67
N ALA A 216 13.99 1.11 -30.50
CA ALA A 216 12.77 1.29 -29.73
C ALA A 216 11.64 0.49 -30.39
N SER A 217 11.37 -0.70 -29.86
CA SER A 217 10.14 -1.41 -30.16
C SER A 217 8.99 -0.52 -29.66
N ALA A 218 8.04 -0.22 -30.54
CA ALA A 218 6.90 0.61 -30.16
C ALA A 218 6.20 -0.03 -28.97
N ALA A 219 5.95 0.76 -27.90
CA ALA A 219 5.18 0.31 -26.75
C ALA A 219 3.87 -0.33 -27.23
N PRO A 220 3.42 -1.45 -26.62
CA PRO A 220 2.19 -2.10 -27.05
C PRO A 220 1.03 -1.12 -26.94
N GLU A 221 0.28 -0.95 -28.05
CA GLU A 221 -0.87 -0.06 -28.07
C GLU A 221 -1.90 -0.54 -27.05
N PRO A 222 -2.43 0.37 -26.19
CA PRO A 222 -3.46 0.03 -25.22
C PRO A 222 -4.73 -0.46 -25.90
N GLU A 223 -5.30 -1.57 -25.42
CA GLU A 223 -6.57 -2.09 -25.92
C GLU A 223 -7.72 -1.28 -25.31
N LYS A 224 -8.57 -0.63 -26.14
CA LYS A 224 -9.73 0.11 -25.66
C LYS A 224 -10.78 -0.83 -25.08
N THR A 225 -11.21 -0.56 -23.85
CA THR A 225 -12.25 -1.34 -23.19
C THR A 225 -13.03 -0.50 -22.16
N LYS A 226 -14.31 -0.79 -22.05
CA LYS A 226 -15.19 -0.16 -21.04
C LYS A 226 -15.79 -1.17 -20.06
N LYS A 227 -15.39 -2.42 -20.15
CA LYS A 227 -15.88 -3.49 -19.28
C LYS A 227 -14.77 -4.46 -18.99
N ALA A 228 -14.73 -4.99 -17.77
CA ALA A 228 -13.86 -6.10 -17.42
C ALA A 228 -14.63 -7.12 -16.57
N THR A 229 -14.31 -8.40 -16.76
CA THR A 229 -14.78 -9.47 -15.90
C THR A 229 -13.56 -10.23 -15.42
N VAL A 230 -13.33 -10.20 -14.11
CA VAL A 230 -12.20 -10.86 -13.45
C VAL A 230 -12.72 -12.06 -12.66
N ARG A 231 -12.15 -13.22 -12.89
CA ARG A 231 -12.58 -14.49 -12.26
C ARG A 231 -11.51 -14.98 -11.30
N PHE A 232 -11.88 -15.17 -10.04
CA PHE A 232 -11.04 -15.74 -8.99
C PHE A 232 -11.17 -17.26 -8.89
N SER A 233 -12.39 -17.77 -9.04
CA SER A 233 -12.73 -19.17 -8.92
C SER A 233 -13.93 -19.53 -9.82
N ASN A 234 -14.38 -20.78 -9.79
CA ASN A 234 -15.61 -21.17 -10.50
C ASN A 234 -16.85 -20.45 -9.96
N GLY A 235 -16.86 -20.08 -8.67
CA GLY A 235 -17.99 -19.44 -8.01
C GLY A 235 -17.87 -17.92 -7.88
N THR A 236 -16.68 -17.35 -8.07
CA THR A 236 -16.44 -15.92 -7.80
C THR A 236 -15.85 -15.21 -9.00
N ALA A 237 -16.55 -14.17 -9.46
CA ALA A 237 -16.07 -13.27 -10.49
C ALA A 237 -16.57 -11.85 -10.19
N THR A 238 -15.73 -10.85 -10.47
CA THR A 238 -16.04 -9.43 -10.37
C THR A 238 -16.35 -8.86 -11.76
N LYS A 239 -17.27 -7.92 -11.82
CA LYS A 239 -17.70 -7.28 -13.06
C LYS A 239 -17.50 -5.78 -12.94
N TRP A 240 -16.72 -5.24 -13.83
CA TRP A 240 -16.34 -3.83 -13.85
C TRP A 240 -16.90 -3.10 -15.06
N LYS A 241 -17.17 -1.82 -14.88
CA LYS A 241 -17.58 -0.91 -15.95
C LYS A 241 -16.79 0.39 -15.79
N PHE A 242 -16.20 0.86 -16.88
CA PHE A 242 -15.63 2.20 -17.00
C PHE A 242 -16.69 3.18 -17.47
N ALA A 243 -16.90 4.25 -16.73
CA ALA A 243 -17.81 5.35 -17.08
C ALA A 243 -17.45 6.59 -16.26
N GLY A 244 -17.39 7.75 -16.90
CA GLY A 244 -17.10 9.01 -16.23
C GLY A 244 -15.74 8.97 -15.53
N ASP A 245 -14.70 8.55 -16.23
CA ASP A 245 -13.29 8.54 -15.80
C ASP A 245 -12.92 7.52 -14.71
N HIS A 246 -13.87 6.66 -14.26
CA HIS A 246 -13.62 5.68 -13.22
C HIS A 246 -14.09 4.27 -13.56
N TRP A 247 -13.44 3.28 -12.99
CA TRP A 247 -13.87 1.89 -12.95
C TRP A 247 -14.74 1.65 -11.73
N THR A 248 -15.98 1.22 -11.91
CA THR A 248 -16.90 0.85 -10.84
C THR A 248 -17.28 -0.62 -10.91
N ARG A 249 -17.32 -1.28 -9.74
CA ARG A 249 -17.72 -2.68 -9.61
C ARG A 249 -19.25 -2.80 -9.69
N LYS A 250 -19.76 -3.59 -10.63
CA LYS A 250 -21.21 -3.70 -10.90
C LYS A 250 -21.91 -4.79 -10.08
N ASN A 251 -21.17 -5.72 -9.51
CA ASN A 251 -21.66 -6.77 -8.62
C ASN A 251 -20.99 -6.72 -7.25
N GLY A 252 -20.68 -5.52 -6.78
CA GLY A 252 -20.17 -5.27 -5.44
C GLY A 252 -21.25 -5.35 -4.37
N HIS A 253 -20.83 -5.16 -3.13
CA HIS A 253 -21.68 -5.20 -1.94
C HIS A 253 -21.69 -3.85 -1.19
N ALA A 254 -21.26 -2.77 -1.82
CA ALA A 254 -21.29 -1.43 -1.26
C ALA A 254 -22.73 -0.99 -0.96
N ALA A 255 -22.89 -0.11 0.01
CA ALA A 255 -24.16 0.60 0.17
C ALA A 255 -24.43 1.46 -1.06
N PRO A 256 -25.70 1.68 -1.46
CA PRO A 256 -26.02 2.50 -2.62
C PRO A 256 -25.36 3.89 -2.54
N GLY A 257 -24.63 4.28 -3.59
CA GLY A 257 -23.89 5.54 -3.65
C GLY A 257 -22.58 5.55 -2.84
N GLN A 258 -22.12 4.40 -2.34
CA GLN A 258 -20.85 4.22 -1.66
C GLN A 258 -19.98 3.19 -2.39
N GLU A 259 -20.10 3.11 -3.70
CA GLU A 259 -19.24 2.29 -4.54
C GLU A 259 -17.85 2.92 -4.61
N PHE A 260 -16.80 2.08 -4.49
CA PHE A 260 -15.44 2.54 -4.72
C PHE A 260 -15.25 2.85 -6.22
N GLU A 261 -14.84 4.06 -6.51
CA GLU A 261 -14.50 4.54 -7.85
C GLU A 261 -12.98 4.46 -8.02
N ALA A 262 -12.53 3.48 -8.83
CA ALA A 262 -11.11 3.28 -9.08
C ALA A 262 -10.69 4.05 -10.34
N ASP A 263 -9.67 4.88 -10.23
CA ASP A 263 -8.99 5.49 -11.38
C ASP A 263 -8.26 4.41 -12.17
N THR A 264 -7.64 3.46 -11.45
CA THR A 264 -6.95 2.32 -12.04
C THR A 264 -7.42 1.00 -11.43
N LEU A 265 -7.75 0.03 -12.29
CA LEU A 265 -8.02 -1.36 -11.93
C LEU A 265 -6.83 -2.22 -12.36
N ILE A 266 -6.20 -2.91 -11.42
CA ILE A 266 -5.04 -3.77 -11.68
C ILE A 266 -5.40 -5.22 -11.41
N VAL A 267 -5.28 -6.09 -12.42
CA VAL A 267 -5.45 -7.53 -12.27
C VAL A 267 -4.08 -8.17 -12.21
N MET A 268 -3.70 -8.68 -11.03
CA MET A 268 -2.44 -9.40 -10.81
C MET A 268 -2.69 -10.91 -10.75
N PHE A 269 -1.97 -11.67 -11.56
CA PHE A 269 -1.98 -13.13 -11.51
C PHE A 269 -0.89 -13.59 -10.55
N CYS A 270 -1.32 -14.15 -9.40
CA CYS A 270 -0.44 -14.52 -8.31
C CYS A 270 -0.50 -16.02 -8.07
N ARG A 271 0.62 -16.60 -7.65
CA ARG A 271 0.64 -17.96 -7.13
C ARG A 271 -0.20 -18.02 -5.85
N VAL A 272 -1.08 -19.03 -5.75
CA VAL A 272 -1.87 -19.29 -4.55
C VAL A 272 -1.44 -20.62 -3.96
N GLY A 273 -0.95 -20.59 -2.73
CA GLY A 273 -0.53 -21.75 -1.94
C GLY A 273 -1.52 -22.09 -0.83
N ASP A 274 -1.18 -23.11 -0.03
CA ASP A 274 -1.87 -23.44 1.24
C ASP A 274 -1.16 -22.69 2.38
N ALA A 275 -1.88 -21.88 3.12
CA ALA A 275 -1.36 -21.18 4.30
C ALA A 275 -1.00 -22.14 5.45
N GLY A 276 -1.27 -23.44 5.30
CA GLY A 276 -0.95 -24.50 6.24
C GLY A 276 -1.80 -24.47 7.51
N TYR A 277 -3.02 -23.94 7.41
CA TYR A 277 -4.05 -24.03 8.45
C TYR A 277 -5.44 -24.08 7.81
N ARG A 278 -6.44 -24.41 8.63
CA ARG A 278 -7.84 -24.51 8.19
C ARG A 278 -8.70 -23.47 8.86
N ASP A 279 -9.80 -23.11 8.20
CA ASP A 279 -10.86 -22.30 8.78
C ASP A 279 -11.66 -23.09 9.83
N PRO A 280 -12.57 -22.46 10.58
CA PRO A 280 -13.43 -23.17 11.55
C PRO A 280 -14.33 -24.25 10.93
N ALA A 281 -14.60 -24.19 9.63
CA ALA A 281 -15.38 -25.21 8.91
C ALA A 281 -14.51 -26.35 8.36
N GLY A 282 -13.17 -26.31 8.60
CA GLY A 282 -12.23 -27.33 8.16
C GLY A 282 -11.68 -27.15 6.75
N ASN A 283 -12.00 -26.06 6.05
CA ASN A 283 -11.48 -25.79 4.71
C ASN A 283 -10.02 -25.32 4.76
N PRO A 284 -9.17 -25.74 3.80
CA PRO A 284 -7.82 -25.20 3.68
C PRO A 284 -7.89 -23.71 3.36
N VAL A 285 -7.04 -22.92 4.04
CA VAL A 285 -6.97 -21.48 3.82
C VAL A 285 -5.92 -21.19 2.74
N PRO A 286 -6.31 -20.51 1.65
CA PRO A 286 -5.35 -20.13 0.62
C PRO A 286 -4.45 -18.98 1.12
N GLU A 287 -3.24 -18.93 0.57
CA GLU A 287 -2.30 -17.82 0.71
C GLU A 287 -1.92 -17.30 -0.67
N THR A 288 -2.31 -16.07 -0.98
CA THR A 288 -1.86 -15.40 -2.19
C THR A 288 -0.45 -14.86 -1.96
N VAL A 289 0.50 -15.35 -2.74
CA VAL A 289 1.92 -14.97 -2.63
C VAL A 289 2.15 -13.71 -3.46
N ILE A 290 2.46 -12.63 -2.76
CA ILE A 290 2.69 -11.30 -3.35
C ILE A 290 4.20 -10.98 -3.26
N GLU A 291 5.02 -11.91 -3.70
CA GLU A 291 6.48 -11.79 -3.81
C GLU A 291 6.93 -12.57 -5.04
N GLY A 292 7.86 -12.00 -5.80
CA GLY A 292 8.31 -12.52 -7.07
C GLY A 292 7.77 -11.69 -8.24
N SER A 293 7.31 -12.35 -9.28
CA SER A 293 6.79 -11.71 -10.49
C SER A 293 5.69 -12.55 -11.12
N GLY A 294 4.91 -11.92 -11.99
CA GLY A 294 3.83 -12.60 -12.70
C GLY A 294 3.12 -11.70 -13.70
N ARG A 295 2.17 -12.26 -14.44
CA ARG A 295 1.38 -11.49 -15.40
C ARG A 295 0.48 -10.49 -14.69
N ALA A 296 0.25 -9.35 -15.33
CA ALA A 296 -0.72 -8.36 -14.91
C ALA A 296 -1.49 -7.78 -16.11
N VAL A 297 -2.63 -7.17 -15.82
CA VAL A 297 -3.35 -6.28 -16.73
C VAL A 297 -3.67 -5.01 -15.94
N VAL A 298 -3.23 -3.87 -16.46
CA VAL A 298 -3.52 -2.54 -15.92
C VAL A 298 -4.60 -1.92 -16.77
N LEU A 299 -5.73 -1.57 -16.14
CA LEU A 299 -6.86 -0.93 -16.80
C LEU A 299 -6.99 0.51 -16.25
N HIS A 300 -6.75 1.48 -17.10
CA HIS A 300 -6.79 2.91 -16.78
C HIS A 300 -7.42 3.67 -17.95
N ASP A 301 -8.17 4.71 -17.67
CA ASP A 301 -8.81 5.57 -18.67
C ASP A 301 -9.46 4.83 -19.85
N GLY A 302 -10.24 3.77 -19.52
CA GLY A 302 -10.95 2.99 -20.55
C GLY A 302 -10.04 2.22 -21.50
N THR A 303 -8.80 1.97 -21.11
CA THR A 303 -7.82 1.16 -21.84
C THR A 303 -7.28 0.04 -20.97
N ALA A 304 -6.68 -0.98 -21.59
CA ALA A 304 -6.04 -2.10 -20.90
C ALA A 304 -4.64 -2.32 -21.49
N ILE A 305 -3.66 -2.45 -20.60
CA ILE A 305 -2.26 -2.74 -20.94
C ILE A 305 -1.87 -4.05 -20.29
N LYS A 306 -1.32 -4.99 -21.08
CA LYS A 306 -0.72 -6.22 -20.55
C LYS A 306 0.67 -5.91 -20.02
N ALA A 307 0.94 -6.35 -18.79
CA ALA A 307 2.18 -6.08 -18.07
C ALA A 307 2.68 -7.33 -17.32
N THR A 308 3.89 -7.23 -16.83
CA THR A 308 4.47 -8.11 -15.81
C THR A 308 4.61 -7.31 -14.53
N TRP A 309 4.08 -7.83 -13.42
CA TRP A 309 4.32 -7.25 -12.10
C TRP A 309 5.60 -7.84 -11.50
N ASN A 310 6.31 -7.04 -10.71
CA ASN A 310 7.52 -7.44 -9.99
C ASN A 310 7.50 -6.87 -8.57
N LYS A 311 7.81 -7.73 -7.58
CA LYS A 311 7.94 -7.39 -6.17
C LYS A 311 9.02 -8.29 -5.55
N PRO A 312 10.30 -7.85 -5.55
CA PRO A 312 11.45 -8.67 -5.18
C PRO A 312 11.41 -9.21 -3.76
N SER A 313 10.85 -8.44 -2.82
CA SER A 313 10.65 -8.88 -1.44
C SER A 313 9.27 -8.48 -0.91
N VAL A 314 8.86 -9.11 0.18
CA VAL A 314 7.56 -8.86 0.81
C VAL A 314 7.36 -7.40 1.24
N GLY A 315 8.44 -6.67 1.51
CA GLY A 315 8.42 -5.26 1.93
C GLY A 315 8.57 -4.25 0.82
N ASP A 316 8.87 -4.68 -0.40
CA ASP A 316 9.10 -3.77 -1.53
C ASP A 316 7.78 -3.28 -2.14
N LYS A 317 7.84 -2.16 -2.83
CA LYS A 317 6.75 -1.67 -3.69
C LYS A 317 6.51 -2.64 -4.84
N ILE A 318 5.33 -2.59 -5.44
CA ILE A 318 5.02 -3.32 -6.67
C ILE A 318 5.40 -2.42 -7.85
N SER A 319 6.16 -2.95 -8.79
CA SER A 319 6.47 -2.32 -10.06
C SER A 319 5.89 -3.13 -11.22
N PHE A 320 5.72 -2.46 -12.36
CA PHE A 320 5.22 -3.08 -13.57
C PHE A 320 6.15 -2.81 -14.74
N GLU A 321 6.19 -3.74 -15.67
CA GLU A 321 6.91 -3.65 -16.93
C GLU A 321 6.00 -4.07 -18.08
N THR A 322 6.10 -3.39 -19.19
CA THR A 322 5.44 -3.80 -20.43
C THR A 322 6.04 -5.11 -20.96
N LYS A 323 5.41 -5.71 -21.97
CA LYS A 323 5.92 -6.92 -22.62
C LYS A 323 7.35 -6.77 -23.15
N ASP A 324 7.72 -5.55 -23.52
CA ASP A 324 9.05 -5.22 -24.08
C ASP A 324 10.06 -4.83 -22.99
N GLY A 325 9.71 -5.05 -21.70
CA GLY A 325 10.58 -4.78 -20.56
C GLY A 325 10.72 -3.30 -20.18
N GLN A 326 9.89 -2.42 -20.75
CA GLN A 326 9.90 -1.00 -20.38
C GLN A 326 9.14 -0.80 -19.07
N PRO A 327 9.63 0.06 -18.16
CA PRO A 327 8.91 0.40 -16.95
C PRO A 327 7.51 0.96 -17.26
N LEU A 328 6.51 0.46 -16.56
CA LEU A 328 5.13 0.95 -16.61
C LEU A 328 4.79 1.58 -15.25
N THR A 329 4.73 2.90 -15.20
CA THR A 329 4.30 3.65 -14.03
C THR A 329 2.77 3.69 -13.97
N ILE A 330 2.23 3.90 -12.76
CA ILE A 330 0.79 4.01 -12.53
C ILE A 330 0.45 5.47 -12.28
N ASP A 331 -0.55 5.98 -12.98
CA ASP A 331 -1.00 7.35 -12.80
C ASP A 331 -1.59 7.55 -11.39
N PRO A 332 -1.33 8.70 -10.76
CA PRO A 332 -1.86 9.01 -9.44
C PRO A 332 -3.39 8.93 -9.40
N GLY A 333 -3.91 8.29 -8.35
CA GLY A 333 -5.35 8.09 -8.16
C GLY A 333 -5.65 6.89 -7.28
N LYS A 334 -6.94 6.61 -7.10
CA LYS A 334 -7.41 5.44 -6.35
C LYS A 334 -7.24 4.15 -7.15
N VAL A 335 -6.68 3.13 -6.52
CA VAL A 335 -6.39 1.85 -7.19
C VAL A 335 -7.16 0.71 -6.55
N TRP A 336 -7.74 -0.15 -7.40
CA TRP A 336 -8.26 -1.44 -6.99
C TRP A 336 -7.42 -2.58 -7.59
N PHE A 337 -6.94 -3.47 -6.71
CA PHE A 337 -6.23 -4.69 -7.09
C PHE A 337 -7.16 -5.91 -7.05
N GLU A 338 -7.13 -6.70 -8.11
CA GLU A 338 -7.71 -8.03 -8.22
C GLU A 338 -6.56 -9.05 -8.20
N MET A 339 -6.25 -9.65 -7.06
CA MET A 339 -5.16 -10.64 -6.95
C MET A 339 -5.70 -12.03 -7.23
N VAL A 340 -5.71 -12.43 -8.50
CA VAL A 340 -6.29 -13.69 -8.95
C VAL A 340 -5.27 -14.84 -8.98
N PRO A 341 -5.71 -16.11 -8.77
CA PRO A 341 -4.83 -17.27 -8.93
C PRO A 341 -4.26 -17.36 -10.35
N GLU A 342 -2.95 -17.57 -10.49
CA GLU A 342 -2.29 -17.64 -11.79
C GLU A 342 -2.74 -18.83 -12.65
N ASP A 343 -3.13 -19.95 -12.01
CA ASP A 343 -3.57 -21.19 -12.66
C ASP A 343 -5.04 -21.16 -13.11
N LYS A 344 -5.91 -20.53 -12.34
CA LYS A 344 -7.37 -20.56 -12.52
C LYS A 344 -7.98 -19.18 -12.81
N GLY A 345 -7.30 -18.12 -12.41
CA GLY A 345 -7.75 -16.75 -12.64
C GLY A 345 -7.86 -16.42 -14.11
N ARG A 346 -8.83 -15.58 -14.46
CA ARG A 346 -9.04 -15.09 -15.82
C ARG A 346 -9.48 -13.63 -15.77
N VAL A 347 -9.12 -12.89 -16.79
CA VAL A 347 -9.67 -11.56 -17.06
C VAL A 347 -10.11 -11.50 -18.52
N ASN A 348 -11.30 -10.98 -18.75
CA ASN A 348 -11.83 -10.65 -20.06
C ASN A 348 -12.19 -9.16 -20.05
N TYR A 349 -11.76 -8.41 -21.03
CA TYR A 349 -11.95 -6.97 -21.17
C TYR A 349 -12.08 -6.57 -22.63
#